data_2f6d72e52b57c0f64f48fb02fe3b89c1
#
_entry.id   2f6d72e52b57c0f64f48fb02fe3b89c1
#
_cell.length_a   1.000
_cell.length_b   1.000
_cell.length_c   1.000
_cell.angle_alpha   90.00
_cell.angle_beta   90.00
_cell.angle_gamma   90.00
#
_symmetry.space_group_name_H-M   'P 1'
#
loop_
_entity.id
_entity.type
_entity.pdbx_description
1 polymer ?
#
loop_
_entity_poly.entity_id
_entity_poly.type
_entity_poly.pdbx_seq_one_letter_code
_entity_poly.pdbx_strand_id
1 'polypeptide(L)'
;MYSDTWFCPKLKSPQYLTRTSPTLKSMSTYPESTLLFENPEFTVRALSVSEMDNSVYLLTMRHSGEQLLIDPADDAEALYAFTLDALLHDCPHLELTDAQDHRVRVIESEADFEAVRQRAIGVTSIVVTHGHWDHIRAINGLEKFTGAITSAGAEDIEAIHELEGFKVEESLMGGETFDFYGSDTVVRTISVPGHTPGSIVYVPT
;
A
#
# COMPACT_ATOMS: atom_id res chain seq x y z
N MET A 1 14.86 -33.66 -0.58
CA MET A 1 13.68 -33.36 -1.39
C MET A 1 12.94 -32.28 -0.61
N TYR A 2 13.22 -31.03 -0.91
CA TYR A 2 12.49 -29.89 -0.37
C TYR A 2 11.33 -29.60 -1.34
N SER A 3 10.11 -29.64 -0.84
CA SER A 3 8.94 -29.28 -1.61
C SER A 3 8.80 -27.76 -1.60
N ASP A 4 9.17 -27.12 -2.69
CA ASP A 4 8.91 -25.71 -2.94
C ASP A 4 7.40 -25.52 -3.08
N THR A 5 6.74 -25.17 -1.99
CA THR A 5 5.39 -24.61 -2.03
C THR A 5 5.50 -23.11 -2.28
N TRP A 6 5.48 -22.74 -3.53
CA TRP A 6 5.33 -21.36 -3.98
C TRP A 6 3.97 -20.84 -3.50
N PHE A 7 3.99 -19.99 -2.51
CA PHE A 7 2.82 -19.22 -2.10
C PHE A 7 2.71 -18.00 -3.03
N CYS A 8 2.11 -18.20 -4.21
CA CYS A 8 1.59 -17.09 -4.97
C CYS A 8 0.31 -16.63 -4.25
N PRO A 9 0.21 -15.40 -3.73
CA PRO A 9 -1.06 -14.91 -3.21
C PRO A 9 -2.05 -14.98 -4.36
N LYS A 10 -3.11 -15.79 -4.20
CA LYS A 10 -4.19 -15.88 -5.19
C LYS A 10 -4.78 -14.48 -5.30
N LEU A 11 -4.54 -13.81 -6.44
CA LEU A 11 -5.32 -12.65 -6.85
C LEU A 11 -6.77 -13.01 -6.63
N LYS A 12 -7.37 -12.44 -5.58
CA LYS A 12 -8.79 -12.61 -5.32
C LYS A 12 -9.49 -12.10 -6.58
N SER A 13 -10.35 -12.93 -7.19
CA SER A 13 -11.12 -12.56 -8.39
C SER A 13 -11.86 -11.23 -8.18
N PRO A 14 -12.26 -10.50 -9.24
CA PRO A 14 -12.73 -9.11 -9.19
C PRO A 14 -14.09 -8.91 -8.46
N GLN A 15 -14.21 -9.41 -7.24
CA GLN A 15 -15.35 -9.13 -6.35
C GLN A 15 -15.24 -7.73 -5.69
N TYR A 16 -14.22 -6.96 -6.06
CA TYR A 16 -13.94 -5.62 -5.49
C TYR A 16 -14.90 -4.52 -5.96
N LEU A 17 -15.83 -4.84 -6.88
CA LEU A 17 -16.70 -3.87 -7.57
C LEU A 17 -17.88 -3.34 -6.73
N THR A 18 -18.01 -3.70 -5.44
CA THR A 18 -19.13 -3.21 -4.60
C THR A 18 -18.68 -2.36 -3.40
N ARG A 19 -17.41 -1.96 -3.33
CA ARG A 19 -16.93 -1.14 -2.22
C ARG A 19 -17.24 0.34 -2.44
N THR A 20 -17.72 1.00 -1.41
CA THR A 20 -18.00 2.43 -1.41
C THR A 20 -16.71 3.19 -1.66
N SER A 21 -16.62 3.86 -2.83
CA SER A 21 -15.53 4.78 -3.11
C SER A 21 -15.61 5.96 -2.12
N PRO A 22 -14.49 6.43 -1.57
CA PRO A 22 -14.50 7.66 -0.81
C PRO A 22 -14.92 8.82 -1.72
N THR A 23 -15.63 9.79 -1.17
CA THR A 23 -15.87 11.05 -1.88
C THR A 23 -14.55 11.85 -1.85
N LEU A 24 -13.70 11.64 -2.84
CA LEU A 24 -12.40 12.32 -2.90
C LEU A 24 -12.60 13.83 -2.95
N LYS A 25 -12.06 14.51 -1.95
CA LYS A 25 -11.80 15.95 -2.04
C LYS A 25 -10.81 16.16 -3.19
N SER A 26 -10.83 17.35 -3.82
CA SER A 26 -9.84 17.69 -4.85
C SER A 26 -8.42 17.32 -4.39
N MET A 27 -7.64 16.64 -5.24
CA MET A 27 -6.25 16.22 -4.95
C MET A 27 -5.37 17.39 -4.48
N SER A 28 -5.69 18.64 -4.90
CA SER A 28 -4.97 19.86 -4.47
C SER A 28 -5.04 20.15 -2.97
N THR A 29 -5.82 19.42 -2.20
CA THR A 29 -5.95 19.59 -0.74
C THR A 29 -5.07 18.64 0.07
N TYR A 30 -4.41 17.68 -0.58
CA TYR A 30 -3.54 16.71 0.09
C TYR A 30 -2.07 17.17 0.07
N PRO A 31 -1.26 16.80 1.09
CA PRO A 31 0.14 17.14 1.10
C PRO A 31 0.91 16.47 -0.04
N GLU A 32 1.93 17.14 -0.55
CA GLU A 32 2.79 16.59 -1.59
C GLU A 32 3.67 15.46 -1.03
N SER A 33 3.76 14.37 -1.79
CA SER A 33 4.66 13.27 -1.45
C SER A 33 6.10 13.57 -1.86
N THR A 34 7.05 13.02 -1.13
CA THR A 34 8.48 13.13 -1.43
C THR A 34 8.99 11.86 -2.06
N LEU A 35 9.60 11.94 -3.25
CA LEU A 35 10.33 10.84 -3.86
C LEU A 35 11.66 10.64 -3.11
N LEU A 36 11.83 9.48 -2.46
CA LEU A 36 13.02 9.14 -1.68
C LEU A 36 14.03 8.33 -2.47
N PHE A 37 13.52 7.44 -3.35
CA PHE A 37 14.34 6.54 -4.14
C PHE A 37 13.65 6.20 -5.45
N GLU A 38 14.42 6.02 -6.52
CA GLU A 38 13.97 5.47 -7.79
C GLU A 38 15.07 4.66 -8.47
N ASN A 39 14.64 3.63 -9.17
CA ASN A 39 15.43 2.87 -10.11
C ASN A 39 14.52 2.45 -11.30
N PRO A 40 15.03 1.70 -12.30
CA PRO A 40 14.18 1.23 -13.41
C PRO A 40 13.01 0.33 -13.00
N GLU A 41 13.07 -0.34 -11.84
CA GLU A 41 12.07 -1.31 -11.41
C GLU A 41 11.03 -0.74 -10.46
N PHE A 42 11.45 0.11 -9.50
CA PHE A 42 10.51 0.66 -8.51
C PHE A 42 10.87 2.06 -8.03
N THR A 43 9.91 2.70 -7.41
CA THR A 43 10.08 3.95 -6.65
C THR A 43 9.75 3.73 -5.18
N VAL A 44 10.31 4.57 -4.31
CA VAL A 44 9.87 4.72 -2.92
C VAL A 44 9.53 6.17 -2.67
N ARG A 45 8.31 6.43 -2.24
CA ARG A 45 7.83 7.75 -1.83
C ARG A 45 7.49 7.76 -0.36
N ALA A 46 7.54 8.94 0.24
CA ALA A 46 7.04 9.19 1.58
C ALA A 46 6.00 10.29 1.58
N LEU A 47 5.01 10.14 2.44
CA LEU A 47 4.04 11.16 2.78
C LEU A 47 4.02 11.33 4.30
N SER A 48 4.12 12.58 4.77
CA SER A 48 3.90 12.90 6.18
C SER A 48 2.43 13.13 6.42
N VAL A 49 1.89 12.47 7.44
CA VAL A 49 0.48 12.58 7.86
C VAL A 49 0.41 12.84 9.36
N SER A 50 -0.76 13.33 9.82
CA SER A 50 -1.03 13.68 11.20
C SER A 50 -0.26 14.89 11.75
N GLU A 51 -0.67 15.37 12.94
CA GLU A 51 0.06 16.42 13.67
C GLU A 51 1.42 15.96 14.25
N MET A 52 1.68 14.65 14.20
CA MET A 52 2.92 14.05 14.68
C MET A 52 3.97 13.86 13.58
N ASP A 53 3.69 14.29 12.35
CA ASP A 53 4.57 14.10 11.18
C ASP A 53 4.95 12.63 10.94
N ASN A 54 4.01 11.72 11.14
CA ASN A 54 4.24 10.30 10.91
C ASN A 54 4.46 10.04 9.42
N SER A 55 5.56 9.37 9.12
CA SER A 55 5.90 9.02 7.74
C SER A 55 5.24 7.73 7.31
N VAL A 56 4.49 7.80 6.22
CA VAL A 56 3.95 6.66 5.48
C VAL A 56 4.81 6.45 4.25
N TYR A 57 5.23 5.21 3.99
CA TYR A 57 6.07 4.89 2.83
C TYR A 57 5.28 4.09 1.81
N LEU A 58 5.53 4.36 0.54
CA LEU A 58 4.92 3.66 -0.58
C LEU A 58 6.00 3.20 -1.56
N LEU A 59 6.11 1.90 -1.71
CA LEU A 59 6.87 1.30 -2.80
C LEU A 59 5.92 1.05 -3.96
N THR A 60 6.27 1.53 -5.16
CA THR A 60 5.50 1.33 -6.40
C THR A 60 6.35 0.60 -7.42
N MET A 61 5.90 -0.55 -7.88
CA MET A 61 6.53 -1.29 -8.97
C MET A 61 6.22 -0.61 -10.30
N ARG A 62 7.25 -0.11 -10.97
CA ARG A 62 7.06 0.74 -12.17
C ARG A 62 6.43 -0.01 -13.35
N HIS A 63 6.69 -1.32 -13.49
CA HIS A 63 6.16 -2.11 -14.59
C HIS A 63 4.69 -2.49 -14.41
N SER A 64 4.31 -2.99 -13.24
CA SER A 64 2.96 -3.52 -12.97
C SER A 64 2.01 -2.52 -12.33
N GLY A 65 2.55 -1.48 -11.68
CA GLY A 65 1.77 -0.59 -10.84
C GLY A 65 1.33 -1.22 -9.51
N GLU A 66 1.88 -2.38 -9.14
CA GLU A 66 1.67 -2.94 -7.80
C GLU A 66 2.33 -2.06 -6.75
N GLN A 67 1.64 -1.91 -5.63
CA GLN A 67 2.10 -1.06 -4.55
C GLN A 67 2.08 -1.80 -3.21
N LEU A 68 3.13 -1.56 -2.41
CA LEU A 68 3.22 -1.95 -1.01
C LEU A 68 3.26 -0.68 -0.17
N LEU A 69 2.28 -0.50 0.71
CA LEU A 69 2.19 0.65 1.62
C LEU A 69 2.62 0.23 3.03
N ILE A 70 3.47 1.03 3.64
CA ILE A 70 4.05 0.79 4.95
C ILE A 70 3.56 1.85 5.93
N ASP A 71 3.05 1.41 7.08
CA ASP A 71 2.55 2.22 8.19
C ASP A 71 1.40 3.17 7.81
N PRO A 72 0.17 2.67 7.68
CA PRO A 72 -1.01 3.50 7.43
C PRO A 72 -1.37 4.34 8.67
N ALA A 73 -0.59 5.40 8.92
CA ALA A 73 -0.55 6.13 10.18
C ALA A 73 -1.82 6.94 10.47
N ASP A 74 -2.36 7.66 9.48
CA ASP A 74 -3.57 8.48 9.64
C ASP A 74 -4.19 8.81 8.28
N ASP A 75 -5.43 9.36 8.25
CA ASP A 75 -6.14 9.87 7.07
C ASP A 75 -6.15 8.90 5.87
N ALA A 76 -6.96 7.85 5.97
CA ALA A 76 -7.06 6.82 4.92
C ALA A 76 -7.44 7.39 3.54
N GLU A 77 -8.20 8.50 3.47
CA GLU A 77 -8.55 9.16 2.20
C GLU A 77 -7.33 9.84 1.58
N ALA A 78 -6.54 10.56 2.39
CA ALA A 78 -5.29 11.17 1.93
C ALA A 78 -4.28 10.11 1.47
N LEU A 79 -4.13 9.01 2.23
CA LEU A 79 -3.25 7.91 1.86
C LEU A 79 -3.69 7.24 0.57
N TYR A 80 -4.99 7.04 0.38
CA TYR A 80 -5.49 6.47 -0.87
C TYR A 80 -5.26 7.41 -2.06
N ALA A 81 -5.50 8.71 -1.90
CA ALA A 81 -5.17 9.70 -2.92
C ALA A 81 -3.67 9.71 -3.27
N PHE A 82 -2.80 9.61 -2.25
CA PHE A 82 -1.36 9.49 -2.41
C PHE A 82 -0.96 8.26 -3.25
N THR A 83 -1.57 7.10 -3.02
CA THR A 83 -1.26 5.88 -3.79
C THR A 83 -1.60 6.04 -5.27
N LEU A 84 -2.70 6.70 -5.59
CA LEU A 84 -3.13 6.95 -6.96
C LEU A 84 -2.25 8.01 -7.65
N ASP A 85 -1.90 9.08 -6.94
CA ASP A 85 -0.99 10.10 -7.45
C ASP A 85 0.39 9.51 -7.80
N ALA A 86 0.90 8.64 -6.92
CA ALA A 86 2.14 7.91 -7.18
C ALA A 86 2.06 7.06 -8.46
N LEU A 87 0.94 6.36 -8.71
CA LEU A 87 0.75 5.60 -9.95
C LEU A 87 0.83 6.48 -11.20
N LEU A 88 0.19 7.64 -11.19
CA LEU A 88 0.20 8.57 -12.32
C LEU A 88 1.61 9.09 -12.65
N HIS A 89 2.42 9.32 -11.61
CA HIS A 89 3.77 9.85 -11.76
C HIS A 89 4.81 8.75 -12.07
N ASP A 90 4.73 7.62 -11.37
CA ASP A 90 5.78 6.61 -11.38
C ASP A 90 5.56 5.54 -12.46
N CYS A 91 4.32 5.39 -12.95
CA CYS A 91 3.94 4.42 -13.98
C CYS A 91 3.31 5.07 -15.22
N PRO A 92 3.96 6.05 -15.87
CA PRO A 92 3.36 6.82 -16.97
C PRO A 92 3.06 5.99 -18.23
N HIS A 93 3.61 4.78 -18.33
CA HIS A 93 3.36 3.84 -19.43
C HIS A 93 2.07 3.02 -19.22
N LEU A 94 1.56 2.96 -17.98
CA LEU A 94 0.22 2.43 -17.72
C LEU A 94 -0.77 3.48 -18.22
N GLU A 95 -1.10 3.46 -19.50
CA GLU A 95 -2.04 4.43 -20.10
C GLU A 95 -3.39 4.36 -19.37
N LEU A 96 -3.47 5.10 -18.27
CA LEU A 96 -4.69 5.23 -17.49
C LEU A 96 -5.61 6.18 -18.24
N THR A 97 -6.70 5.65 -18.76
CA THR A 97 -7.69 6.41 -19.53
C THR A 97 -9.04 6.36 -18.84
N ASP A 98 -9.81 7.44 -18.94
CA ASP A 98 -11.22 7.46 -18.50
C ASP A 98 -12.12 6.57 -19.39
N ALA A 99 -13.41 6.54 -19.08
CA ALA A 99 -14.41 5.78 -19.85
C ALA A 99 -14.57 6.26 -21.30
N GLN A 100 -14.05 7.44 -21.65
CA GLN A 100 -14.05 8.05 -22.97
C GLN A 100 -12.71 7.96 -23.69
N ASP A 101 -11.78 7.14 -23.20
CA ASP A 101 -10.39 6.96 -23.67
C ASP A 101 -9.51 8.23 -23.58
N HIS A 102 -9.88 9.22 -22.75
CA HIS A 102 -8.98 10.33 -22.44
C HIS A 102 -7.94 9.90 -21.42
N ARG A 103 -6.68 10.25 -21.67
CA ARG A 103 -5.60 9.93 -20.74
C ARG A 103 -5.75 10.74 -19.44
N VAL A 104 -5.94 10.03 -18.33
CA VAL A 104 -5.94 10.61 -17.00
C VAL A 104 -4.50 10.97 -16.61
N ARG A 105 -4.26 12.25 -16.35
CA ARG A 105 -2.95 12.77 -15.90
C ARG A 105 -3.01 13.30 -14.48
N VAL A 106 -4.20 13.67 -14.06
CA VAL A 106 -4.53 14.16 -12.72
C VAL A 106 -5.93 13.65 -12.40
N ILE A 107 -6.16 13.21 -11.19
CA ILE A 107 -7.48 12.75 -10.76
C ILE A 107 -8.27 13.98 -10.33
N GLU A 108 -9.15 14.46 -11.19
CA GLU A 108 -10.00 15.63 -10.96
C GLU A 108 -11.48 15.26 -10.72
N SER A 109 -11.86 14.03 -11.05
CA SER A 109 -13.23 13.54 -10.94
C SER A 109 -13.30 12.11 -10.40
N GLU A 110 -14.48 11.72 -9.91
CA GLU A 110 -14.74 10.33 -9.50
C GLU A 110 -14.63 9.35 -10.68
N ALA A 111 -14.90 9.82 -11.91
CA ALA A 111 -14.74 9.02 -13.13
C ALA A 111 -13.26 8.72 -13.43
N ASP A 112 -12.37 9.71 -13.26
CA ASP A 112 -10.92 9.53 -13.40
C ASP A 112 -10.40 8.54 -12.37
N PHE A 113 -10.85 8.72 -11.13
CA PHE A 113 -10.53 7.82 -10.03
C PHE A 113 -10.89 6.36 -10.33
N GLU A 114 -12.13 6.12 -10.78
CA GLU A 114 -12.60 4.77 -11.10
C GLU A 114 -11.83 4.19 -12.30
N ALA A 115 -11.46 4.99 -13.28
CA ALA A 115 -10.67 4.57 -14.44
C ALA A 115 -9.26 4.11 -14.02
N VAL A 116 -8.59 4.86 -13.13
CA VAL A 116 -7.29 4.47 -12.57
C VAL A 116 -7.42 3.18 -11.78
N ARG A 117 -8.42 3.08 -10.92
CA ARG A 117 -8.67 1.91 -10.08
C ARG A 117 -8.90 0.62 -10.86
N GLN A 118 -9.54 0.70 -12.03
CA GLN A 118 -9.84 -0.48 -12.86
C GLN A 118 -8.65 -1.01 -13.66
N ARG A 119 -7.63 -0.18 -13.92
CA ARG A 119 -6.52 -0.51 -14.83
C ARG A 119 -5.19 -0.67 -14.14
N ALA A 120 -4.99 -0.05 -12.98
CA ALA A 120 -3.80 -0.24 -12.18
C ALA A 120 -4.02 -1.37 -11.17
N ILE A 121 -2.98 -2.13 -10.89
CA ILE A 121 -3.04 -3.13 -9.82
C ILE A 121 -3.17 -2.41 -8.47
N GLY A 122 -2.40 -1.32 -8.26
CA GLY A 122 -2.47 -0.48 -7.08
C GLY A 122 -1.96 -1.17 -5.81
N VAL A 123 -2.48 -0.77 -4.65
CA VAL A 123 -2.03 -1.31 -3.36
C VAL A 123 -2.53 -2.75 -3.21
N THR A 124 -1.59 -3.68 -3.23
CA THR A 124 -1.83 -5.12 -3.01
C THR A 124 -1.52 -5.54 -1.59
N SER A 125 -0.61 -4.81 -0.91
CA SER A 125 -0.18 -5.12 0.44
C SER A 125 -0.08 -3.85 1.29
N ILE A 126 -0.63 -3.93 2.50
CA ILE A 126 -0.48 -2.93 3.57
C ILE A 126 0.28 -3.61 4.69
N VAL A 127 1.44 -3.09 5.02
CA VAL A 127 2.31 -3.67 6.04
C VAL A 127 2.60 -2.68 7.16
N VAL A 128 2.83 -3.18 8.35
CA VAL A 128 3.06 -2.38 9.55
C VAL A 128 4.43 -2.68 10.11
N THR A 129 5.22 -1.64 10.38
CA THR A 129 6.54 -1.82 11.01
C THR A 129 6.41 -2.26 12.46
N HIS A 130 5.41 -1.73 13.17
CA HIS A 130 5.12 -2.08 14.57
C HIS A 130 3.71 -1.63 14.99
N GLY A 131 3.19 -2.17 16.08
CA GLY A 131 1.79 -2.04 16.49
C GLY A 131 1.42 -0.78 17.27
N HIS A 132 2.20 0.33 17.23
CA HIS A 132 1.79 1.56 17.89
C HIS A 132 0.65 2.26 17.15
N TRP A 133 -0.26 2.86 17.93
CA TRP A 133 -1.50 3.46 17.44
C TRP A 133 -1.31 4.52 16.34
N ASP A 134 -0.24 5.26 16.38
CA ASP A 134 0.10 6.33 15.44
C ASP A 134 0.68 5.83 14.11
N HIS A 135 0.85 4.52 13.96
CA HIS A 135 1.27 3.86 12.71
C HIS A 135 0.15 3.06 12.03
N ILE A 136 -1.01 2.88 12.69
CA ILE A 136 -2.04 1.93 12.26
C ILE A 136 -3.44 2.52 12.10
N ARG A 137 -3.67 3.78 12.47
CA ARG A 137 -5.02 4.39 12.53
C ARG A 137 -5.82 4.34 11.22
N ALA A 138 -5.12 4.42 10.08
CA ALA A 138 -5.78 4.38 8.79
C ALA A 138 -5.94 2.96 8.21
N ILE A 139 -5.45 1.90 8.88
CA ILE A 139 -5.40 0.54 8.34
C ILE A 139 -6.78 0.03 7.91
N ASN A 140 -7.79 0.23 8.76
CA ASN A 140 -9.18 -0.15 8.51
C ASN A 140 -9.78 0.54 7.28
N GLY A 141 -9.54 1.85 7.16
CA GLY A 141 -10.06 2.65 6.05
C GLY A 141 -9.38 2.27 4.74
N LEU A 142 -8.06 2.17 4.77
CA LEU A 142 -7.27 1.88 3.58
C LEU A 142 -7.51 0.45 3.06
N GLU A 143 -7.64 -0.56 3.95
CA GLU A 143 -8.04 -1.92 3.56
C GLU A 143 -9.39 -1.92 2.84
N LYS A 144 -10.38 -1.17 3.35
CA LYS A 144 -11.70 -1.07 2.71
C LYS A 144 -11.65 -0.43 1.32
N PHE A 145 -10.76 0.53 1.10
CA PHE A 145 -10.60 1.18 -0.20
C PHE A 145 -9.87 0.28 -1.20
N THR A 146 -8.79 -0.37 -0.76
CA THR A 146 -7.88 -1.11 -1.64
C THR A 146 -8.20 -2.59 -1.74
N GLY A 147 -8.68 -3.20 -0.66
CA GLY A 147 -8.79 -4.65 -0.51
C GLY A 147 -7.43 -5.34 -0.41
N ALA A 148 -6.39 -4.58 -0.09
CA ALA A 148 -5.05 -5.10 0.08
C ALA A 148 -4.96 -6.10 1.23
N ILE A 149 -4.03 -7.04 1.12
CA ILE A 149 -3.70 -7.95 2.21
C ILE A 149 -2.93 -7.17 3.27
N THR A 150 -3.32 -7.34 4.53
CA THR A 150 -2.68 -6.66 5.66
C THR A 150 -1.76 -7.59 6.40
N SER A 151 -0.53 -7.14 6.71
CA SER A 151 0.48 -7.95 7.39
C SER A 151 1.18 -7.14 8.50
N ALA A 152 1.47 -7.78 9.61
CA ALA A 152 2.21 -7.19 10.74
C ALA A 152 3.03 -8.25 11.46
N GLY A 153 4.02 -7.81 12.26
CA GLY A 153 4.77 -8.72 13.12
C GLY A 153 3.86 -9.49 14.08
N ALA A 154 4.06 -10.79 14.17
CA ALA A 154 3.19 -11.72 14.89
C ALA A 154 2.92 -11.28 16.34
N GLU A 155 3.93 -10.79 17.02
CA GLU A 155 3.84 -10.39 18.43
C GLU A 155 3.09 -9.06 18.65
N ASP A 156 2.83 -8.28 17.58
CA ASP A 156 2.10 -7.01 17.66
C ASP A 156 0.63 -7.12 17.22
N ILE A 157 0.22 -8.25 16.61
CA ILE A 157 -1.14 -8.42 16.04
C ILE A 157 -2.22 -8.23 17.09
N GLU A 158 -2.04 -8.77 18.30
CA GLU A 158 -3.03 -8.62 19.37
C GLU A 158 -3.17 -7.16 19.80
N ALA A 159 -2.06 -6.43 19.91
CA ALA A 159 -2.07 -5.01 20.25
C ALA A 159 -2.78 -4.18 19.15
N ILE A 160 -2.56 -4.49 17.87
CA ILE A 160 -3.25 -3.86 16.75
C ILE A 160 -4.76 -4.13 16.83
N HIS A 161 -5.15 -5.36 17.13
CA HIS A 161 -6.55 -5.73 17.28
C HIS A 161 -7.22 -5.01 18.46
N GLU A 162 -6.55 -4.90 19.59
CA GLU A 162 -7.07 -4.17 20.77
C GLU A 162 -7.24 -2.68 20.51
N LEU A 163 -6.32 -2.05 19.78
CA LEU A 163 -6.34 -0.61 19.51
C LEU A 163 -7.36 -0.22 18.44
N GLU A 164 -7.40 -0.95 17.33
CA GLU A 164 -8.18 -0.56 16.14
C GLU A 164 -9.41 -1.47 15.90
N GLY A 165 -9.58 -2.55 16.67
CA GLY A 165 -10.59 -3.57 16.40
C GLY A 165 -10.39 -4.26 15.03
N PHE A 166 -9.19 -4.15 14.46
CA PHE A 166 -8.85 -4.61 13.13
C PHE A 166 -8.15 -5.98 13.20
N LYS A 167 -8.52 -6.88 12.31
CA LYS A 167 -7.89 -8.18 12.19
C LYS A 167 -6.88 -8.18 11.06
N VAL A 168 -5.60 -8.17 11.40
CA VAL A 168 -4.51 -8.39 10.44
C VAL A 168 -4.65 -9.77 9.81
N GLU A 169 -4.48 -9.86 8.47
CA GLU A 169 -4.67 -11.11 7.73
C GLU A 169 -3.46 -12.03 7.81
N GLU A 170 -2.25 -11.48 7.78
CA GLU A 170 -1.00 -12.25 7.78
C GLU A 170 -0.08 -11.84 8.92
N SER A 171 0.53 -12.83 9.56
CA SER A 171 1.51 -12.62 10.61
C SER A 171 2.93 -12.85 10.08
N LEU A 172 3.84 -11.94 10.43
CA LEU A 172 5.24 -11.97 10.01
C LEU A 172 6.14 -12.33 11.18
N MET A 173 7.08 -13.26 10.93
CA MET A 173 8.07 -13.69 11.90
C MET A 173 9.49 -13.19 11.55
N GLY A 174 9.65 -12.61 10.35
CA GLY A 174 10.92 -12.24 9.74
C GLY A 174 11.49 -13.37 8.88
N GLY A 175 11.88 -12.99 7.64
CA GLY A 175 12.36 -13.89 6.62
C GLY A 175 11.38 -14.14 5.48
N GLU A 176 10.12 -13.68 5.61
CA GLU A 176 9.15 -13.70 4.51
C GLU A 176 9.52 -12.70 3.42
N THR A 177 9.01 -12.93 2.21
CA THR A 177 9.17 -12.04 1.06
C THR A 177 7.82 -11.65 0.48
N PHE A 178 7.72 -10.39 0.05
CA PHE A 178 6.65 -9.91 -0.83
C PHE A 178 7.19 -9.91 -2.25
N ASP A 179 6.57 -10.71 -3.11
CA ASP A 179 6.90 -10.83 -4.53
C ASP A 179 5.94 -9.97 -5.36
N PHE A 180 6.43 -9.43 -6.48
CA PHE A 180 5.66 -8.55 -7.35
C PHE A 180 5.58 -9.12 -8.77
N TYR A 181 4.43 -8.94 -9.42
CA TYR A 181 4.19 -9.49 -10.74
C TYR A 181 5.17 -8.95 -11.79
N GLY A 182 5.88 -9.87 -12.43
CA GLY A 182 6.80 -9.55 -13.54
C GLY A 182 8.07 -8.81 -13.12
N SER A 183 8.47 -8.87 -11.85
CA SER A 183 9.70 -8.27 -11.31
C SER A 183 10.57 -9.32 -10.60
N ASP A 184 11.86 -9.12 -10.65
CA ASP A 184 12.82 -9.87 -9.83
C ASP A 184 13.05 -9.20 -8.46
N THR A 185 12.55 -7.98 -8.28
CA THR A 185 12.59 -7.27 -6.99
C THR A 185 11.64 -7.95 -6.01
N VAL A 186 12.11 -8.20 -4.81
CA VAL A 186 11.32 -8.67 -3.67
C VAL A 186 11.53 -7.76 -2.47
N VAL A 187 10.54 -7.65 -1.58
CA VAL A 187 10.70 -6.98 -0.29
C VAL A 187 10.82 -8.05 0.79
N ARG A 188 11.97 -8.11 1.44
CA ARG A 188 12.24 -9.05 2.53
C ARG A 188 11.86 -8.45 3.87
N THR A 189 11.33 -9.29 4.77
CA THR A 189 11.07 -8.93 6.16
C THR A 189 12.24 -9.34 7.05
N ILE A 190 12.56 -8.47 8.00
CA ILE A 190 13.55 -8.75 9.05
C ILE A 190 12.91 -8.43 10.40
N SER A 191 12.81 -9.43 11.27
CA SER A 191 12.36 -9.21 12.65
C SER A 191 13.44 -8.48 13.44
N VAL A 192 13.05 -7.36 14.06
CA VAL A 192 13.94 -6.49 14.85
C VAL A 192 13.28 -6.14 16.20
N PRO A 193 12.99 -7.13 17.04
CA PRO A 193 12.31 -6.89 18.31
C PRO A 193 13.11 -5.92 19.18
N GLY A 194 12.40 -4.98 19.81
CA GLY A 194 13.04 -3.98 20.67
C GLY A 194 12.08 -2.84 21.01
N HIS A 195 11.73 -2.00 20.04
CA HIS A 195 10.76 -0.93 20.21
C HIS A 195 9.36 -1.49 20.51
N THR A 196 8.93 -2.50 19.73
CA THR A 196 7.89 -3.46 20.11
C THR A 196 8.40 -4.89 19.93
N PRO A 197 7.75 -5.89 20.53
CA PRO A 197 8.12 -7.31 20.32
C PRO A 197 7.99 -7.74 18.86
N GLY A 198 6.98 -7.21 18.14
CA GLY A 198 6.66 -7.54 16.74
C GLY A 198 7.28 -6.60 15.69
N SER A 199 8.29 -5.79 16.06
CA SER A 199 8.90 -4.85 15.09
C SER A 199 9.51 -5.55 13.88
N ILE A 200 9.14 -5.08 12.67
CA ILE A 200 9.60 -5.60 11.37
C ILE A 200 10.24 -4.48 10.54
N VAL A 201 11.35 -4.79 9.88
CA VAL A 201 11.97 -3.96 8.83
C VAL A 201 11.70 -4.58 7.47
N TYR A 202 11.40 -3.75 6.47
CA TYR A 202 11.13 -4.12 5.09
C TYR A 202 12.28 -3.67 4.20
N VAL A 203 12.90 -4.60 3.47
CA VAL A 203 14.12 -4.36 2.69
C VAL A 203 13.90 -4.76 1.23
N PRO A 204 13.77 -3.81 0.29
CA PRO A 204 13.76 -4.11 -1.13
C PRO A 204 15.12 -4.66 -1.58
N THR A 205 15.12 -5.76 -2.35
CA THR A 205 16.36 -6.43 -2.85
C THR A 205 16.19 -6.92 -4.27
#